data_6623fa249fc2511d74322de66673ce3d
#
_entry.id   6623fa249fc2511d74322de66673ce3d
#
_cell.length_a   1.000
_cell.length_b   1.000
_cell.length_c   1.000
_cell.angle_alpha   90.00
_cell.angle_beta   90.00
_cell.angle_gamma   90.00
#
_symmetry.space_group_name_H-M   'P 1'
#
loop_
_entity.id
_entity.type
_entity.pdbx_description
1 polymer ?
#
loop_
_entity_poly.entity_id
_entity_poly.type
_entity_poly.pdbx_seq_one_letter_code
_entity_poly.pdbx_strand_id
1 'polypeptide(L)'
;MPRLFFRQLISVVLLLVATRPASAIEVRVSAQALERTLRTQLFNGQQGRYYIRGDVTSACYVYAESPHVTFVQDRIVVHVHAKAKFGTAVHGACIGVSLTTDADVSLIPEAEEESVGFRDARIEHLSESKELNFLLVPFLSRKLPAQMKVNAAVLMRQLLSRSTETTGYALSLGSLKLHSLLVEGDVLVMDADAALKVD
;
A
#
# COMPACT_ATOMS: atom_id res chain seq x y z
N MET A 1 -12.71 -62.70 -9.37
CA MET A 1 -11.97 -61.65 -8.65
C MET A 1 -11.44 -60.48 -9.53
N PRO A 2 -11.88 -60.21 -10.77
CA PRO A 2 -11.37 -59.06 -11.57
C PRO A 2 -12.12 -57.74 -11.36
N ARG A 3 -13.28 -57.74 -10.68
CA ARG A 3 -14.10 -56.51 -10.52
C ARG A 3 -13.62 -55.51 -9.45
N LEU A 4 -12.83 -55.95 -8.48
CA LEU A 4 -12.29 -55.08 -7.42
C LEU A 4 -11.08 -54.22 -7.92
N PHE A 5 -10.24 -54.78 -8.78
CA PHE A 5 -9.09 -54.07 -9.34
C PHE A 5 -9.50 -52.92 -10.25
N PHE A 6 -10.59 -53.10 -11.00
CA PHE A 6 -11.06 -52.05 -11.93
C PHE A 6 -11.66 -50.83 -11.20
N ARG A 7 -12.29 -51.04 -10.03
CA ARG A 7 -12.81 -49.94 -9.19
C ARG A 7 -11.74 -49.13 -8.52
N GLN A 8 -10.60 -49.73 -8.15
CA GLN A 8 -9.49 -49.01 -7.56
C GLN A 8 -8.71 -48.17 -8.60
N LEU A 9 -8.58 -48.66 -9.84
CA LEU A 9 -7.93 -47.93 -10.92
C LEU A 9 -8.70 -46.67 -11.33
N ILE A 10 -10.03 -46.73 -11.35
CA ILE A 10 -10.87 -45.54 -11.65
C ILE A 10 -10.79 -44.49 -10.55
N SER A 11 -10.71 -44.89 -9.26
CA SER A 11 -10.53 -43.93 -8.15
C SER A 11 -9.18 -43.20 -8.17
N VAL A 12 -8.11 -43.91 -8.57
CA VAL A 12 -6.77 -43.28 -8.67
C VAL A 12 -6.69 -42.32 -9.84
N VAL A 13 -7.32 -42.67 -10.98
CA VAL A 13 -7.36 -41.77 -12.16
C VAL A 13 -8.22 -40.53 -11.90
N LEU A 14 -9.32 -40.64 -11.13
CA LEU A 14 -10.15 -39.49 -10.78
C LEU A 14 -9.43 -38.51 -9.82
N LEU A 15 -8.54 -39.00 -8.96
CA LEU A 15 -7.74 -38.15 -8.06
C LEU A 15 -6.63 -37.37 -8.77
N LEU A 16 -6.14 -37.83 -9.92
CA LEU A 16 -5.08 -37.17 -10.70
C LEU A 16 -5.57 -36.04 -11.59
N VAL A 17 -6.88 -35.89 -11.80
CA VAL A 17 -7.45 -34.86 -12.70
C VAL A 17 -7.78 -33.53 -11.95
N ALA A 18 -7.66 -33.49 -10.63
CA ALA A 18 -8.11 -32.35 -9.83
C ALA A 18 -7.03 -31.28 -9.51
N THR A 19 -5.79 -31.47 -9.94
CA THR A 19 -4.76 -30.42 -9.78
C THR A 19 -4.80 -29.46 -10.95
N ARG A 20 -5.65 -28.43 -10.87
CA ARG A 20 -5.48 -27.23 -11.70
C ARG A 20 -4.15 -26.60 -11.30
N PRO A 21 -3.22 -26.37 -12.22
CA PRO A 21 -2.03 -25.57 -11.89
C PRO A 21 -2.55 -24.20 -11.48
N ALA A 22 -2.36 -23.82 -10.23
CA ALA A 22 -2.49 -22.44 -9.81
C ALA A 22 -1.38 -21.66 -10.54
N SER A 23 -1.74 -20.69 -11.35
CA SER A 23 -0.75 -19.82 -12.00
C SER A 23 -0.27 -18.82 -10.96
N ALA A 24 0.77 -19.19 -10.22
CA ALA A 24 1.44 -18.28 -9.29
C ALA A 24 2.16 -17.18 -10.09
N ILE A 25 1.90 -15.94 -9.72
CA ILE A 25 2.58 -14.76 -10.27
C ILE A 25 3.32 -14.10 -9.12
N GLU A 26 4.62 -13.86 -9.31
CA GLU A 26 5.42 -13.05 -8.43
C GLU A 26 5.52 -11.63 -8.98
N VAL A 27 5.16 -10.63 -8.17
CA VAL A 27 5.30 -9.21 -8.51
C VAL A 27 6.25 -8.55 -7.53
N ARG A 28 7.27 -7.87 -8.06
CA ARG A 28 8.26 -7.14 -7.27
C ARG A 28 8.01 -5.64 -7.38
N VAL A 29 7.86 -4.98 -6.23
CA VAL A 29 7.56 -3.55 -6.15
C VAL A 29 8.70 -2.84 -5.44
N SER A 30 9.33 -1.88 -6.11
CA SER A 30 10.41 -1.07 -5.53
C SER A 30 9.88 -0.03 -4.55
N ALA A 31 10.74 0.43 -3.64
CA ALA A 31 10.43 1.54 -2.72
C ALA A 31 9.97 2.79 -3.48
N GLN A 32 10.61 3.11 -4.62
CA GLN A 32 10.21 4.24 -5.47
C GLN A 32 8.80 4.10 -6.05
N ALA A 33 8.36 2.87 -6.38
CA ALA A 33 6.99 2.64 -6.87
C ALA A 33 5.97 2.87 -5.76
N LEU A 34 6.25 2.39 -4.53
CA LEU A 34 5.41 2.66 -3.35
C LEU A 34 5.39 4.16 -3.02
N GLU A 35 6.53 4.82 -3.03
CA GLU A 35 6.62 6.27 -2.81
C GLU A 35 5.80 7.06 -3.83
N ARG A 36 5.87 6.69 -5.11
CA ARG A 36 5.07 7.30 -6.18
C ARG A 36 3.57 7.11 -5.95
N THR A 37 3.16 5.90 -5.54
CA THR A 37 1.77 5.60 -5.19
C THR A 37 1.32 6.45 -4.00
N LEU A 38 2.14 6.55 -2.96
CA LEU A 38 1.88 7.36 -1.79
C LEU A 38 1.72 8.84 -2.14
N ARG A 39 2.61 9.37 -2.98
CA ARG A 39 2.52 10.75 -3.48
C ARG A 39 1.25 11.03 -4.26
N THR A 40 0.84 10.10 -5.13
CA THR A 40 -0.35 10.30 -5.97
C THR A 40 -1.67 10.11 -5.22
N GLN A 41 -1.72 9.24 -4.23
CA GLN A 41 -2.95 8.93 -3.51
C GLN A 41 -3.17 9.78 -2.27
N LEU A 42 -2.12 10.08 -1.53
CA LEU A 42 -2.21 10.78 -0.25
C LEU A 42 -1.63 12.18 -0.29
N PHE A 43 -0.44 12.35 -0.87
CA PHE A 43 0.24 13.64 -0.95
C PHE A 43 -0.06 14.38 -2.27
N ASN A 44 -1.30 14.29 -2.72
CA ASN A 44 -1.79 14.89 -3.99
C ASN A 44 -2.31 16.33 -3.84
N GLY A 45 -2.28 16.87 -2.63
CA GLY A 45 -2.64 18.26 -2.36
C GLY A 45 -1.67 19.27 -2.97
N GLN A 46 -1.99 20.55 -2.87
CA GLN A 46 -1.10 21.61 -3.36
C GLN A 46 0.31 21.47 -2.79
N GLN A 47 1.32 21.53 -3.65
CA GLN A 47 2.73 21.38 -3.31
C GLN A 47 3.11 20.00 -2.73
N GLY A 48 2.33 18.93 -3.01
CA GLY A 48 2.61 17.61 -2.48
C GLY A 48 2.39 17.47 -0.97
N ARG A 49 1.42 18.21 -0.42
CA ARG A 49 1.12 18.24 1.02
C ARG A 49 -0.12 17.43 1.36
N TYR A 50 -0.06 16.81 2.52
CA TYR A 50 -1.23 16.23 3.18
C TYR A 50 -1.55 17.02 4.44
N TYR A 51 -2.70 17.70 4.47
CA TYR A 51 -3.14 18.47 5.63
C TYR A 51 -3.76 17.56 6.69
N ILE A 52 -3.10 17.46 7.84
CA ILE A 52 -3.57 16.72 9.02
C ILE A 52 -4.61 17.58 9.75
N ARG A 53 -4.39 18.90 9.77
CA ARG A 53 -5.28 19.91 10.33
C ARG A 53 -5.23 21.18 9.47
N GLY A 54 -6.42 21.78 9.26
CA GLY A 54 -6.53 22.96 8.39
C GLY A 54 -6.43 22.57 6.91
N ASP A 55 -6.15 23.56 6.08
CA ASP A 55 -5.99 23.47 4.63
C ASP A 55 -5.02 24.57 4.13
N VAL A 56 -4.91 24.71 2.80
CA VAL A 56 -4.03 25.70 2.14
C VAL A 56 -4.39 27.16 2.48
N THR A 57 -5.63 27.41 2.83
CA THR A 57 -6.14 28.77 3.16
C THR A 57 -6.09 29.04 4.66
N SER A 58 -5.87 28.03 5.48
CA SER A 58 -5.88 28.13 6.93
C SER A 58 -4.63 28.86 7.45
N ALA A 59 -4.83 29.89 8.29
CA ALA A 59 -3.73 30.59 8.94
C ALA A 59 -2.95 29.68 9.90
N CYS A 60 -3.66 28.83 10.65
CA CYS A 60 -3.08 27.79 11.51
C CYS A 60 -3.31 26.41 10.89
N TYR A 61 -2.25 25.62 10.77
CA TYR A 61 -2.29 24.34 10.05
C TYR A 61 -1.29 23.33 10.60
N VAL A 62 -1.49 22.06 10.25
CA VAL A 62 -0.50 20.98 10.36
C VAL A 62 -0.55 20.18 9.08
N TYR A 63 0.58 20.00 8.44
CA TYR A 63 0.68 19.14 7.27
C TYR A 63 1.96 18.29 7.28
N ALA A 64 1.90 17.19 6.54
CA ALA A 64 3.06 16.38 6.16
C ALA A 64 3.34 16.57 4.67
N GLU A 65 4.62 16.55 4.30
CA GLU A 65 5.10 16.67 2.93
C GLU A 65 6.32 15.77 2.70
N SER A 66 6.75 15.65 1.44
CA SER A 66 7.98 14.96 1.05
C SER A 66 8.08 13.51 1.55
N PRO A 67 7.06 12.66 1.30
CA PRO A 67 7.14 11.25 1.71
C PRO A 67 8.31 10.57 1.01
N HIS A 68 9.07 9.78 1.76
CA HIS A 68 10.13 8.92 1.26
C HIS A 68 9.96 7.52 1.84
N VAL A 69 10.13 6.48 1.00
CA VAL A 69 9.91 5.08 1.40
C VAL A 69 11.23 4.33 1.35
N THR A 70 11.52 3.60 2.42
CA THR A 70 12.64 2.67 2.50
C THR A 70 12.18 1.32 3.04
N PHE A 71 12.98 0.29 2.81
CA PHE A 71 12.77 -1.03 3.40
C PHE A 71 13.85 -1.29 4.46
N VAL A 72 13.43 -1.74 5.62
CA VAL A 72 14.32 -2.08 6.73
C VAL A 72 13.88 -3.42 7.30
N GLN A 73 14.69 -4.45 7.10
CA GLN A 73 14.38 -5.84 7.47
C GLN A 73 13.06 -6.30 6.79
N ASP A 74 12.03 -6.61 7.56
CA ASP A 74 10.70 -7.05 7.11
C ASP A 74 9.67 -5.90 7.06
N ARG A 75 10.12 -4.65 7.20
CA ARG A 75 9.24 -3.48 7.36
C ARG A 75 9.42 -2.45 6.26
N ILE A 76 8.34 -1.80 5.95
CA ILE A 76 8.31 -0.60 5.10
C ILE A 76 8.40 0.60 6.05
N VAL A 77 9.39 1.44 5.87
CA VAL A 77 9.55 2.68 6.63
C VAL A 77 9.16 3.86 5.76
N VAL A 78 8.22 4.65 6.23
CA VAL A 78 7.77 5.89 5.58
C VAL A 78 8.29 7.07 6.40
N HIS A 79 9.15 7.85 5.79
CA HIS A 79 9.67 9.12 6.31
C HIS A 79 8.82 10.26 5.78
N VAL A 80 8.43 11.19 6.63
CA VAL A 80 7.69 12.39 6.24
C VAL A 80 8.25 13.62 6.95
N HIS A 81 8.25 14.75 6.24
CA HIS A 81 8.54 16.04 6.83
C HIS A 81 7.24 16.70 7.26
N ALA A 82 7.12 17.09 8.52
CA ALA A 82 5.92 17.70 9.07
C ALA A 82 6.16 19.15 9.48
N LYS A 83 5.21 20.03 9.12
CA LYS A 83 5.19 21.43 9.54
C LYS A 83 3.87 21.77 10.19
N ALA A 84 3.96 22.59 11.22
CA ALA A 84 2.82 23.05 11.98
C ALA A 84 2.93 24.55 12.30
N LYS A 85 1.77 25.22 12.24
CA LYS A 85 1.53 26.51 12.89
C LYS A 85 0.40 26.34 13.87
N PHE A 86 0.72 26.34 15.16
CA PHE A 86 -0.24 26.24 16.25
C PHE A 86 -0.51 27.60 16.84
N GLY A 87 -1.78 27.92 17.10
CA GLY A 87 -2.16 29.16 17.74
C GLY A 87 -3.60 29.57 17.45
N THR A 88 -3.86 30.84 17.57
CA THR A 88 -5.14 31.46 17.26
C THR A 88 -5.05 32.21 15.94
N ALA A 89 -6.02 31.96 15.06
CA ALA A 89 -6.14 32.71 13.82
C ALA A 89 -6.73 34.10 14.10
N VAL A 90 -5.98 35.15 13.79
CA VAL A 90 -6.38 36.55 13.96
C VAL A 90 -6.08 37.28 12.68
N HIS A 91 -7.10 37.89 12.06
CA HIS A 91 -6.99 38.65 10.80
C HIS A 91 -6.20 37.93 9.71
N GLY A 92 -6.39 36.61 9.55
CA GLY A 92 -5.71 35.81 8.53
C GLY A 92 -4.27 35.38 8.87
N ALA A 93 -3.75 35.75 10.04
CA ALA A 93 -2.45 35.31 10.53
C ALA A 93 -2.61 34.31 11.70
N CYS A 94 -1.74 33.31 11.79
CA CYS A 94 -1.68 32.45 12.96
C CYS A 94 -0.74 33.06 14.00
N ILE A 95 -1.29 33.49 15.12
CA ILE A 95 -0.53 33.99 16.28
C ILE A 95 -0.23 32.78 17.17
N GLY A 96 1.04 32.39 17.26
CA GLY A 96 1.46 31.22 18.03
C GLY A 96 2.82 30.69 17.62
N VAL A 97 3.00 29.37 17.68
CA VAL A 97 4.29 28.68 17.50
C VAL A 97 4.33 27.99 16.14
N SER A 98 5.48 28.11 15.46
CA SER A 98 5.79 27.34 14.26
C SER A 98 6.77 26.22 14.62
N LEU A 99 6.45 24.98 14.20
CA LEU A 99 7.23 23.78 14.46
C LEU A 99 7.49 23.05 13.14
N THR A 100 8.65 22.44 13.05
CA THR A 100 9.05 21.59 11.91
C THR A 100 9.74 20.36 12.47
N THR A 101 9.46 19.18 11.94
CA THR A 101 10.08 17.92 12.35
C THR A 101 10.04 16.90 11.23
N ASP A 102 10.96 15.95 11.28
CA ASP A 102 10.87 14.70 10.55
C ASP A 102 10.17 13.67 11.43
N ALA A 103 9.43 12.76 10.81
CA ALA A 103 8.72 11.70 11.50
C ALA A 103 8.75 10.42 10.66
N ASP A 104 9.01 9.31 11.33
CA ASP A 104 9.15 7.99 10.71
C ASP A 104 8.13 7.03 11.28
N VAL A 105 7.49 6.27 10.39
CA VAL A 105 6.63 5.16 10.75
C VAL A 105 7.03 3.91 9.99
N SER A 106 7.18 2.81 10.71
CA SER A 106 7.42 1.50 10.13
C SER A 106 6.14 0.65 10.14
N LEU A 107 5.94 -0.11 9.06
CA LEU A 107 4.75 -0.88 8.77
C LEU A 107 5.12 -2.27 8.31
N ILE A 108 4.37 -3.30 8.71
CA ILE A 108 4.49 -4.64 8.14
C ILE A 108 3.45 -4.76 7.02
N PRO A 109 3.87 -5.09 5.78
CA PRO A 109 2.92 -5.33 4.70
C PRO A 109 2.12 -6.62 4.96
N GLU A 110 0.86 -6.65 4.54
CA GLU A 110 -0.04 -7.77 4.72
C GLU A 110 -0.89 -7.99 3.47
N ALA A 111 -1.01 -9.25 3.06
CA ALA A 111 -1.90 -9.64 1.97
C ALA A 111 -3.32 -9.83 2.52
N GLU A 112 -4.29 -9.11 1.95
CA GLU A 112 -5.70 -9.21 2.29
C GLU A 112 -6.51 -9.53 1.03
N GLU A 113 -6.71 -10.80 0.73
CA GLU A 113 -7.42 -11.28 -0.47
C GLU A 113 -6.92 -10.63 -1.78
N GLU A 114 -7.61 -9.60 -2.25
CA GLU A 114 -7.24 -8.81 -3.44
C GLU A 114 -6.50 -7.50 -3.11
N SER A 115 -6.24 -7.23 -1.83
CA SER A 115 -5.69 -5.95 -1.37
C SER A 115 -4.35 -6.09 -0.66
N VAL A 116 -3.49 -5.11 -0.87
CA VAL A 116 -2.30 -4.87 -0.05
C VAL A 116 -2.72 -4.01 1.12
N GLY A 117 -2.57 -4.54 2.33
CA GLY A 117 -2.78 -3.84 3.58
C GLY A 117 -1.48 -3.64 4.36
N PHE A 118 -1.60 -3.02 5.53
CA PHE A 118 -0.47 -2.77 6.42
C PHE A 118 -0.91 -2.91 7.87
N ARG A 119 -0.09 -3.58 8.65
CA ARG A 119 -0.32 -3.80 10.09
C ARG A 119 0.88 -3.38 10.92
N ASP A 120 0.71 -3.41 12.24
CA ASP A 120 1.77 -3.16 13.23
C ASP A 120 2.53 -1.83 12.95
N ALA A 121 1.77 -0.74 12.77
CA ALA A 121 2.34 0.59 12.60
C ALA A 121 3.09 1.00 13.87
N ARG A 122 4.42 1.16 13.76
CA ARG A 122 5.30 1.63 14.83
C ARG A 122 5.88 2.96 14.45
N ILE A 123 5.84 3.89 15.37
CA ILE A 123 6.46 5.19 15.20
C ILE A 123 7.91 5.06 15.66
N GLU A 124 8.83 5.22 14.73
CA GLU A 124 10.26 5.08 14.98
C GLU A 124 10.90 6.42 15.41
N HIS A 125 10.38 7.51 14.84
CA HIS A 125 10.84 8.86 15.16
C HIS A 125 9.69 9.86 15.20
N LEU A 126 9.74 10.78 16.16
CA LEU A 126 8.80 11.89 16.32
C LEU A 126 9.49 13.15 16.80
N SER A 127 8.76 14.27 16.73
CA SER A 127 9.13 15.54 17.32
C SER A 127 9.29 15.47 18.84
N GLU A 128 10.09 16.37 19.39
CA GLU A 128 10.12 16.64 20.84
C GLU A 128 8.88 17.39 21.33
N SER A 129 8.10 18.01 20.43
CA SER A 129 6.88 18.76 20.76
C SER A 129 5.71 17.81 21.04
N LYS A 130 5.18 17.85 22.25
CA LYS A 130 4.00 17.07 22.66
C LYS A 130 2.74 17.45 21.87
N GLU A 131 2.58 18.73 21.55
CA GLU A 131 1.45 19.27 20.80
C GLU A 131 1.43 18.75 19.37
N LEU A 132 2.60 18.71 18.73
CA LEU A 132 2.73 18.16 17.37
C LEU A 132 2.52 16.65 17.37
N ASN A 133 3.09 15.93 18.32
CA ASN A 133 2.95 14.48 18.47
C ASN A 133 1.49 14.06 18.70
N PHE A 134 0.70 14.84 19.44
CA PHE A 134 -0.73 14.59 19.64
C PHE A 134 -1.50 14.49 18.29
N LEU A 135 -1.07 15.20 17.26
CA LEU A 135 -1.67 15.13 15.92
C LEU A 135 -0.96 14.13 14.99
N LEU A 136 0.37 14.03 15.09
CA LEU A 136 1.16 13.13 14.23
C LEU A 136 0.92 11.66 14.57
N VAL A 137 0.83 11.30 15.84
CA VAL A 137 0.65 9.89 16.26
C VAL A 137 -0.59 9.26 15.63
N PRO A 138 -1.81 9.84 15.72
CA PRO A 138 -2.98 9.26 15.06
C PRO A 138 -2.87 9.25 13.53
N PHE A 139 -2.22 10.24 12.95
CA PHE A 139 -1.97 10.27 11.49
C PHE A 139 -1.07 9.12 11.08
N LEU A 140 0.11 8.98 11.68
CA LEU A 140 1.11 7.98 11.29
C LEU A 140 0.67 6.56 11.63
N SER A 141 0.03 6.34 12.79
CA SER A 141 -0.32 5.00 13.25
C SER A 141 -1.63 4.44 12.69
N ARG A 142 -2.55 5.30 12.24
CA ARG A 142 -3.88 4.87 11.78
C ARG A 142 -4.21 5.37 10.39
N LYS A 143 -4.08 6.68 10.15
CA LYS A 143 -4.57 7.26 8.90
C LYS A 143 -3.66 6.94 7.72
N LEU A 144 -2.36 7.06 7.89
CA LEU A 144 -1.38 6.73 6.85
C LEU A 144 -1.49 5.26 6.42
N PRO A 145 -1.46 4.25 7.32
CA PRO A 145 -1.62 2.85 6.92
C PRO A 145 -2.94 2.56 6.19
N ALA A 146 -4.05 3.14 6.69
CA ALA A 146 -5.36 2.97 6.07
C ALA A 146 -5.44 3.57 4.66
N GLN A 147 -4.76 4.69 4.42
CA GLN A 147 -4.71 5.34 3.10
C GLN A 147 -3.70 4.66 2.15
N MET A 148 -2.72 3.95 2.69
CA MET A 148 -1.80 3.14 1.90
C MET A 148 -2.41 1.82 1.41
N LYS A 149 -3.54 1.40 1.98
CA LYS A 149 -4.24 0.18 1.54
C LYS A 149 -4.67 0.31 0.08
N VAL A 150 -4.27 -0.64 -0.74
CA VAL A 150 -4.47 -0.63 -2.19
C VAL A 150 -5.11 -1.94 -2.64
N ASN A 151 -6.18 -1.85 -3.42
CA ASN A 151 -6.74 -3.02 -4.09
C ASN A 151 -5.90 -3.36 -5.33
N ALA A 152 -5.09 -4.41 -5.23
CA ALA A 152 -4.19 -4.85 -6.28
C ALA A 152 -4.93 -5.32 -7.54
N ALA A 153 -6.11 -5.95 -7.37
CA ALA A 153 -6.92 -6.39 -8.51
C ALA A 153 -7.48 -5.21 -9.31
N VAL A 154 -7.90 -4.14 -8.64
CA VAL A 154 -8.35 -2.91 -9.31
C VAL A 154 -7.22 -2.28 -10.10
N LEU A 155 -6.02 -2.15 -9.50
CA LEU A 155 -4.85 -1.62 -10.21
C LEU A 155 -4.47 -2.49 -11.41
N MET A 156 -4.46 -3.80 -11.26
CA MET A 156 -4.15 -4.71 -12.36
C MET A 156 -5.17 -4.59 -13.50
N ARG A 157 -6.47 -4.53 -13.19
CA ARG A 157 -7.52 -4.31 -14.21
C ARG A 157 -7.34 -2.98 -14.93
N GLN A 158 -6.95 -1.90 -14.22
CA GLN A 158 -6.67 -0.60 -14.83
C GLN A 158 -5.44 -0.65 -15.76
N LEU A 159 -4.38 -1.36 -15.39
CA LEU A 159 -3.21 -1.55 -16.24
C LEU A 159 -3.57 -2.36 -17.50
N LEU A 160 -4.33 -3.43 -17.35
CA LEU A 160 -4.73 -4.30 -18.45
C LEU A 160 -5.76 -3.65 -19.39
N SER A 161 -6.55 -2.67 -18.93
CA SER A 161 -7.56 -2.00 -19.75
C SER A 161 -7.01 -1.30 -21.00
N ARG A 162 -5.71 -0.97 -21.01
CA ARG A 162 -5.01 -0.38 -22.15
C ARG A 162 -4.18 -1.39 -22.95
N SER A 163 -4.31 -2.67 -22.68
CA SER A 163 -3.50 -3.70 -23.33
C SER A 163 -3.70 -3.75 -24.84
N THR A 164 -4.93 -3.55 -25.32
CA THR A 164 -5.25 -3.55 -26.75
C THR A 164 -4.50 -2.47 -27.52
N GLU A 165 -4.32 -1.29 -26.93
CA GLU A 165 -3.60 -0.18 -27.55
C GLU A 165 -2.10 -0.48 -27.72
N THR A 166 -1.52 -1.28 -26.80
CA THR A 166 -0.09 -1.56 -26.77
C THR A 166 0.30 -2.88 -27.40
N THR A 167 -0.57 -3.90 -27.33
CA THR A 167 -0.25 -5.28 -27.77
C THR A 167 -1.12 -5.77 -28.92
N GLY A 168 -2.24 -5.10 -29.22
CA GLY A 168 -3.25 -5.56 -30.18
C GLY A 168 -4.21 -6.62 -29.61
N TYR A 169 -4.01 -7.08 -28.36
CA TYR A 169 -4.84 -8.09 -27.70
C TYR A 169 -5.55 -7.48 -26.50
N ALA A 170 -6.84 -7.81 -26.30
CA ALA A 170 -7.56 -7.45 -25.10
C ALA A 170 -7.18 -8.41 -23.96
N LEU A 171 -6.50 -7.91 -22.95
CA LEU A 171 -6.18 -8.65 -21.75
C LEU A 171 -7.15 -8.29 -20.63
N SER A 172 -7.68 -9.27 -19.93
CA SER A 172 -8.55 -9.05 -18.78
C SER A 172 -8.16 -9.91 -17.60
N LEU A 173 -8.35 -9.35 -16.36
CA LEU A 173 -8.15 -10.07 -15.11
C LEU A 173 -9.48 -10.62 -14.63
N GLY A 174 -9.62 -11.94 -14.61
CA GLY A 174 -10.79 -12.63 -14.07
C GLY A 174 -10.78 -12.66 -12.53
N SER A 175 -9.68 -13.11 -11.93
CA SER A 175 -9.51 -13.16 -10.48
C SER A 175 -8.06 -12.90 -10.10
N LEU A 176 -7.85 -12.35 -8.90
CA LEU A 176 -6.56 -12.21 -8.24
C LEU A 176 -6.74 -12.67 -6.79
N LYS A 177 -5.80 -13.44 -6.28
CA LYS A 177 -5.75 -13.80 -4.87
C LYS A 177 -4.32 -13.65 -4.39
N LEU A 178 -4.09 -12.76 -3.45
CA LEU A 178 -2.79 -12.56 -2.82
C LEU A 178 -2.55 -13.65 -1.78
N HIS A 179 -1.36 -14.25 -1.77
CA HIS A 179 -0.95 -15.26 -0.80
C HIS A 179 0.00 -14.72 0.23
N SER A 180 0.99 -13.95 -0.21
CA SER A 180 2.00 -13.37 0.67
C SER A 180 2.45 -12.00 0.20
N LEU A 181 2.89 -11.20 1.16
CA LEU A 181 3.59 -9.95 0.96
C LEU A 181 4.79 -9.92 1.90
N LEU A 182 5.99 -9.87 1.34
CA LEU A 182 7.24 -9.91 2.10
C LEU A 182 8.18 -8.83 1.60
N VAL A 183 8.93 -8.23 2.52
CA VAL A 183 10.06 -7.37 2.16
C VAL A 183 11.30 -8.26 1.98
N GLU A 184 11.89 -8.24 0.79
CA GLU A 184 13.11 -8.96 0.45
C GLU A 184 14.17 -7.98 -0.04
N GLY A 185 15.10 -7.64 0.84
CA GLY A 185 16.14 -6.64 0.55
C GLY A 185 15.54 -5.26 0.30
N ASP A 186 15.61 -4.79 -0.94
CA ASP A 186 15.15 -3.47 -1.38
C ASP A 186 13.84 -3.49 -2.21
N VAL A 187 13.12 -4.62 -2.16
CA VAL A 187 11.85 -4.80 -2.87
C VAL A 187 10.77 -5.41 -1.97
N LEU A 188 9.52 -5.04 -2.26
CA LEU A 188 8.34 -5.73 -1.74
C LEU A 188 7.95 -6.82 -2.74
N VAL A 189 7.99 -8.08 -2.32
CA VAL A 189 7.61 -9.25 -3.11
C VAL A 189 6.19 -9.64 -2.77
N MET A 190 5.38 -9.79 -3.80
CA MET A 190 3.98 -10.17 -3.71
C MET A 190 3.76 -11.47 -4.50
N ASP A 191 3.34 -12.53 -3.82
CA ASP A 191 2.89 -13.77 -4.46
C ASP A 191 1.38 -13.78 -4.61
N ALA A 192 0.91 -14.11 -5.80
CA ALA A 192 -0.51 -14.12 -6.10
C ALA A 192 -0.87 -15.21 -7.11
N ASP A 193 -2.08 -15.74 -6.99
CA ASP A 193 -2.75 -16.47 -8.08
C ASP A 193 -3.56 -15.48 -8.90
N ALA A 194 -3.40 -15.52 -10.22
CA ALA A 194 -4.18 -14.69 -11.14
C ALA A 194 -4.73 -15.50 -12.31
N ALA A 195 -5.99 -15.24 -12.67
CA ALA A 195 -6.60 -15.77 -13.89
C ALA A 195 -6.66 -14.67 -14.94
N LEU A 196 -5.80 -14.75 -15.96
CA LEU A 196 -5.78 -13.83 -17.09
C LEU A 196 -6.52 -14.45 -18.28
N LYS A 197 -7.25 -13.61 -19.02
CA LYS A 197 -7.88 -13.96 -20.30
C LYS A 197 -7.29 -13.06 -21.39
N VAL A 198 -7.14 -13.63 -22.56
CA VAL A 198 -6.71 -12.95 -23.78
C VAL A 198 -7.81 -13.13 -24.82
N ASP A 199 -8.37 -12.04 -25.33
CA ASP A 199 -9.42 -12.00 -26.35
C ASP A 199 -8.94 -11.26 -27.60
#